data_0fa63b4dd050a1abfd37866b43f93951
#
_entry.id   0fa63b4dd050a1abfd37866b43f93951
#
_cell.length_a   1.000
_cell.length_b   1.000
_cell.length_c   1.000
_cell.angle_alpha   90.00
_cell.angle_beta   90.00
_cell.angle_gamma   90.00
#
_symmetry.space_group_name_H-M   'P 1'
#
loop_
_entity.id
_entity.type
_entity.pdbx_description
1 polymer ?
#
loop_
_entity_poly.entity_id
_entity_poly.type
_entity_poly.pdbx_seq_one_letter_code
_entity_poly.pdbx_strand_id
1 'polypeptide(L)'
;MTKNLIETFTLGHSPDPDDAFMFYAIAKDKIDLRGYRFEHRLEDIQTLNERAQRGELHISAISIHAYAYIADKYALLPCGASMGDGYGPLVVRIDRTPKVKCSTPKQEADARESLRSATIAVPGKMTSAFLALQLFLGEFKFIVVPFDKIFDAVESGRADAGLIIHEGQLTYARSGFQKIVDLGEWWKRKTGLPLPLGGNVVRKDIPPPVQRDISEIVRESIDYGLTHRDEAVGYSLAYARDMNAQLASKFIGMYVNEFTRDYGETGRAAIRKFLTDARDNGYIDLPIEVEFVD
;
A
#
# COMPACT_ATOMS: atom_id res chain seq x y z
N MET A 1 -12.58 -36.59 24.29
CA MET A 1 -12.45 -35.11 24.19
C MET A 1 -11.28 -34.83 23.25
N THR A 2 -11.55 -34.64 21.97
CA THR A 2 -10.57 -34.18 20.99
C THR A 2 -10.17 -32.76 21.39
N LYS A 3 -8.92 -32.55 21.79
CA LYS A 3 -8.37 -31.21 21.87
C LYS A 3 -8.57 -30.57 20.48
N ASN A 4 -9.49 -29.62 20.37
CA ASN A 4 -9.51 -28.73 19.21
C ASN A 4 -8.14 -28.06 19.17
N LEU A 5 -7.29 -28.50 18.26
CA LEU A 5 -6.04 -27.81 17.96
C LEU A 5 -6.45 -26.45 17.42
N ILE A 6 -6.09 -25.39 18.13
CA ILE A 6 -6.28 -24.02 17.64
C ILE A 6 -5.34 -23.88 16.44
N GLU A 7 -5.93 -23.67 15.26
CA GLU A 7 -5.15 -23.44 14.05
C GLU A 7 -4.54 -22.03 14.10
N THR A 8 -3.22 -21.96 13.89
CA THR A 8 -2.48 -20.71 14.01
C THR A 8 -2.00 -20.26 12.64
N PHE A 9 -2.34 -19.04 12.25
CA PHE A 9 -1.92 -18.42 10.99
C PHE A 9 -0.93 -17.28 11.25
N THR A 10 0.10 -17.20 10.42
CA THR A 10 0.98 -16.03 10.37
C THR A 10 0.32 -14.94 9.55
N LEU A 11 0.27 -13.72 10.09
CA LEU A 11 -0.30 -12.53 9.49
C LEU A 11 0.78 -11.45 9.39
N GLY A 12 1.28 -11.22 8.16
CA GLY A 12 2.25 -10.17 7.86
C GLY A 12 1.58 -8.86 7.51
N HIS A 13 2.00 -7.78 8.16
CA HIS A 13 1.57 -6.42 7.82
C HIS A 13 2.64 -5.40 8.17
N SER A 14 2.55 -4.18 7.61
CA SER A 14 3.54 -3.16 7.88
C SER A 14 3.40 -2.58 9.30
N PRO A 15 4.49 -2.07 9.90
CA PRO A 15 4.43 -1.29 11.13
C PRO A 15 4.03 0.16 10.84
N ASP A 16 2.97 0.37 10.05
CA ASP A 16 2.43 1.67 9.71
C ASP A 16 1.05 1.86 10.37
N PRO A 17 0.62 3.10 10.64
CA PRO A 17 -0.60 3.35 11.41
C PRO A 17 -1.89 2.84 10.76
N ASP A 18 -1.98 2.81 9.45
CA ASP A 18 -3.13 2.33 8.70
C ASP A 18 -3.27 0.79 8.79
N ASP A 19 -2.17 0.04 8.64
CA ASP A 19 -2.18 -1.41 8.87
C ASP A 19 -2.47 -1.73 10.33
N ALA A 20 -1.82 -1.05 11.28
CA ALA A 20 -2.08 -1.23 12.70
C ALA A 20 -3.56 -0.98 13.05
N PHE A 21 -4.19 0.00 12.40
CA PHE A 21 -5.61 0.29 12.54
C PHE A 21 -6.48 -0.85 12.01
N MET A 22 -6.19 -1.36 10.81
CA MET A 22 -6.97 -2.44 10.19
C MET A 22 -6.95 -3.73 11.01
N PHE A 23 -5.80 -4.06 11.59
CA PHE A 23 -5.60 -5.29 12.34
C PHE A 23 -5.76 -5.13 13.87
N TYR A 24 -6.19 -3.96 14.35
CA TYR A 24 -6.35 -3.66 15.77
C TYR A 24 -7.23 -4.67 16.50
N ALA A 25 -8.41 -4.97 15.94
CA ALA A 25 -9.37 -5.83 16.63
C ALA A 25 -8.93 -7.30 16.67
N ILE A 26 -8.17 -7.76 15.67
CA ILE A 26 -7.52 -9.09 15.69
C ILE A 26 -6.41 -9.10 16.75
N ALA A 27 -5.52 -8.10 16.74
CA ALA A 27 -4.38 -8.03 17.64
C ALA A 27 -4.74 -7.87 19.12
N LYS A 28 -5.98 -7.45 19.42
CA LYS A 28 -6.49 -7.19 20.77
C LYS A 28 -7.68 -8.06 21.15
N ASP A 29 -7.95 -9.11 20.39
CA ASP A 29 -9.06 -10.05 20.65
C ASP A 29 -10.41 -9.32 20.88
N LYS A 30 -10.69 -8.28 20.07
CA LYS A 30 -11.91 -7.45 20.19
C LYS A 30 -13.10 -8.03 19.42
N ILE A 31 -12.87 -9.02 18.57
CA ILE A 31 -13.85 -9.71 17.73
C ILE A 31 -13.70 -11.22 17.88
N ASP A 32 -14.70 -11.99 17.42
CA ASP A 32 -14.63 -13.45 17.40
C ASP A 32 -13.64 -13.91 16.32
N LEU A 33 -12.57 -14.56 16.72
CA LEU A 33 -11.57 -15.15 15.82
C LEU A 33 -11.92 -16.57 15.37
N ARG A 34 -13.15 -17.05 15.62
CA ARG A 34 -13.70 -18.35 15.15
C ARG A 34 -12.83 -19.55 15.53
N GLY A 35 -12.11 -19.44 16.65
CA GLY A 35 -11.19 -20.47 17.12
C GLY A 35 -9.82 -20.48 16.44
N TYR A 36 -9.53 -19.53 15.56
CA TYR A 36 -8.20 -19.34 15.00
C TYR A 36 -7.33 -18.44 15.89
N ARG A 37 -6.03 -18.50 15.66
CA ARG A 37 -5.04 -17.62 16.27
C ARG A 37 -4.19 -16.98 15.19
N PHE A 38 -3.87 -15.70 15.33
CA PHE A 38 -3.04 -14.96 14.40
C PHE A 38 -1.73 -14.55 15.05
N GLU A 39 -0.61 -14.93 14.43
CA GLU A 39 0.72 -14.47 14.80
C GLU A 39 1.12 -13.32 13.90
N HIS A 40 1.12 -12.10 14.43
CA HIS A 40 1.49 -10.91 13.69
C HIS A 40 2.99 -10.86 13.40
N ARG A 41 3.35 -10.57 12.15
CA ARG A 41 4.70 -10.33 11.65
C ARG A 41 4.78 -8.93 11.08
N LEU A 42 5.49 -8.05 11.78
CA LEU A 42 5.59 -6.63 11.47
C LEU A 42 6.88 -6.39 10.68
N GLU A 43 6.75 -6.18 9.39
CA GLU A 43 7.86 -5.97 8.46
C GLU A 43 7.47 -4.90 7.42
N ASP A 44 8.46 -4.22 6.82
CA ASP A 44 8.18 -3.28 5.75
C ASP A 44 7.59 -3.96 4.51
N ILE A 45 6.86 -3.20 3.70
CA ILE A 45 6.09 -3.75 2.58
C ILE A 45 6.97 -4.42 1.50
N GLN A 46 8.21 -3.96 1.30
CA GLN A 46 9.12 -4.61 0.34
C GLN A 46 9.53 -6.00 0.85
N THR A 47 9.86 -6.12 2.13
CA THR A 47 10.16 -7.39 2.80
C THR A 47 8.96 -8.34 2.74
N LEU A 48 7.74 -7.86 3.01
CA LEU A 48 6.51 -8.66 2.91
C LEU A 48 6.28 -9.15 1.47
N ASN A 49 6.48 -8.30 0.46
CA ASN A 49 6.38 -8.69 -0.94
C ASN A 49 7.38 -9.82 -1.28
N GLU A 50 8.61 -9.74 -0.81
CA GLU A 50 9.64 -10.77 -1.03
C GLU A 50 9.29 -12.09 -0.32
N ARG A 51 8.75 -12.01 0.90
CA ARG A 51 8.27 -13.20 1.63
C ARG A 51 7.07 -13.85 0.95
N ALA A 52 6.15 -13.05 0.43
CA ALA A 52 5.01 -13.55 -0.35
C ALA A 52 5.46 -14.28 -1.61
N GLN A 53 6.49 -13.81 -2.31
CA GLN A 53 7.07 -14.56 -3.46
C GLN A 53 7.54 -15.96 -3.06
N ARG A 54 8.07 -16.12 -1.85
CA ARG A 54 8.52 -17.43 -1.32
C ARG A 54 7.38 -18.23 -0.67
N GLY A 55 6.18 -17.68 -0.55
CA GLY A 55 5.03 -18.36 0.06
C GLY A 55 5.15 -18.56 1.57
N GLU A 56 5.90 -17.71 2.28
CA GLU A 56 6.27 -17.92 3.68
C GLU A 56 5.15 -17.63 4.68
N LEU A 57 4.29 -16.67 4.39
CA LEU A 57 3.22 -16.24 5.30
C LEU A 57 1.86 -16.81 4.85
N HIS A 58 0.99 -17.14 5.80
CA HIS A 58 -0.35 -17.61 5.50
C HIS A 58 -1.22 -16.48 4.96
N ILE A 59 -1.11 -15.30 5.58
CA ILE A 59 -1.81 -14.06 5.22
C ILE A 59 -0.75 -12.97 5.19
N SER A 60 -0.79 -12.09 4.21
CA SER A 60 0.17 -11.00 4.11
C SER A 60 -0.46 -9.76 3.49
N ALA A 61 -0.14 -8.59 4.03
CA ALA A 61 -0.20 -7.35 3.26
C ALA A 61 0.83 -7.42 2.14
N ILE A 62 0.45 -6.95 0.96
CA ILE A 62 1.31 -6.88 -0.22
C ILE A 62 1.05 -5.59 -1.01
N SER A 63 2.03 -5.18 -1.79
CA SER A 63 1.78 -4.24 -2.87
C SER A 63 1.00 -4.90 -4.00
N ILE A 64 0.01 -4.20 -4.58
CA ILE A 64 -0.74 -4.75 -5.73
C ILE A 64 0.19 -5.08 -6.92
N HIS A 65 1.29 -4.34 -7.09
CA HIS A 65 2.34 -4.70 -8.06
C HIS A 65 2.91 -6.11 -7.80
N ALA A 66 3.20 -6.43 -6.54
CA ALA A 66 3.76 -7.71 -6.16
C ALA A 66 2.80 -8.88 -6.43
N TYR A 67 1.47 -8.62 -6.42
CA TYR A 67 0.47 -9.64 -6.70
C TYR A 67 0.70 -10.33 -8.04
N ALA A 68 1.20 -9.62 -9.05
CA ALA A 68 1.51 -10.18 -10.36
C ALA A 68 2.48 -11.37 -10.31
N TYR A 69 3.34 -11.43 -9.30
CA TYR A 69 4.39 -12.44 -9.14
C TYR A 69 4.05 -13.53 -8.10
N ILE A 70 2.87 -13.43 -7.49
CA ILE A 70 2.43 -14.37 -6.44
C ILE A 70 1.02 -14.91 -6.67
N ALA A 71 0.38 -14.54 -7.77
CA ALA A 71 -0.99 -14.96 -8.09
C ALA A 71 -1.16 -16.48 -8.20
N ASP A 72 -0.10 -17.22 -8.44
CA ASP A 72 -0.05 -18.68 -8.39
C ASP A 72 -0.20 -19.25 -6.97
N LYS A 73 0.23 -18.49 -5.94
CA LYS A 73 0.29 -18.92 -4.53
C LYS A 73 -0.78 -18.31 -3.65
N TYR A 74 -1.27 -17.12 -4.01
CA TYR A 74 -2.15 -16.32 -3.17
C TYR A 74 -3.38 -15.82 -3.91
N ALA A 75 -4.50 -15.74 -3.18
CA ALA A 75 -5.70 -15.02 -3.59
C ALA A 75 -5.81 -13.71 -2.80
N LEU A 76 -6.35 -12.65 -3.43
CA LEU A 76 -6.65 -11.38 -2.76
C LEU A 76 -7.88 -11.54 -1.85
N LEU A 77 -7.81 -11.00 -0.64
CA LEU A 77 -9.01 -10.77 0.15
C LEU A 77 -9.84 -9.66 -0.52
N PRO A 78 -11.17 -9.69 -0.43
CA PRO A 78 -12.02 -8.65 -1.01
C PRO A 78 -12.07 -7.36 -0.16
N CYS A 79 -11.32 -7.33 0.94
CA CYS A 79 -11.20 -6.23 1.89
C CYS A 79 -9.73 -5.98 2.28
N GLY A 80 -9.47 -4.90 3.01
CA GLY A 80 -8.13 -4.55 3.49
C GLY A 80 -7.25 -3.89 2.43
N ALA A 81 -7.85 -3.24 1.41
CA ALA A 81 -7.05 -2.47 0.44
C ALA A 81 -6.62 -1.12 1.00
N SER A 82 -5.42 -0.70 0.60
CA SER A 82 -4.99 0.69 0.60
C SER A 82 -5.12 1.24 -0.81
N MET A 83 -6.12 2.09 -1.05
CA MET A 83 -6.36 2.72 -2.35
C MET A 83 -6.39 4.24 -2.21
N GLY A 84 -5.66 4.91 -3.10
CA GLY A 84 -5.67 6.37 -3.18
C GLY A 84 -6.73 6.86 -4.17
N ASP A 85 -7.78 7.50 -3.69
CA ASP A 85 -8.84 8.06 -4.55
C ASP A 85 -8.62 9.57 -4.77
N GLY A 86 -7.82 9.90 -5.80
CA GLY A 86 -7.40 11.25 -6.12
C GLY A 86 -6.22 11.76 -5.29
N TYR A 87 -5.53 10.89 -4.61
CA TYR A 87 -4.27 11.11 -3.90
C TYR A 87 -3.47 9.80 -3.87
N GLY A 88 -2.16 9.88 -3.58
CA GLY A 88 -1.33 8.67 -3.50
C GLY A 88 0.13 8.97 -3.23
N PRO A 89 1.04 8.10 -3.66
CA PRO A 89 2.46 8.31 -3.54
C PRO A 89 2.90 9.61 -4.21
N LEU A 90 3.79 10.32 -3.54
CA LEU A 90 4.31 11.60 -4.00
C LEU A 90 5.73 11.47 -4.52
N VAL A 91 6.02 12.10 -5.66
CA VAL A 91 7.40 12.41 -6.02
C VAL A 91 7.73 13.81 -5.51
N VAL A 92 8.75 13.88 -4.66
CA VAL A 92 9.18 15.12 -4.01
C VAL A 92 10.66 15.39 -4.29
N ARG A 93 11.05 16.66 -4.24
CA ARG A 93 12.47 17.08 -4.28
C ARG A 93 12.69 18.30 -3.39
N ILE A 94 13.93 18.57 -3.03
CA ILE A 94 14.31 19.87 -2.49
C ILE A 94 14.37 20.85 -3.64
N ASP A 95 13.49 21.83 -3.65
CA ASP A 95 13.47 22.81 -4.73
C ASP A 95 13.83 24.21 -4.24
N ARG A 96 14.64 24.86 -5.05
CA ARG A 96 15.00 26.28 -4.91
C ARG A 96 14.24 27.15 -5.91
N THR A 97 13.31 26.59 -6.68
CA THR A 97 12.53 27.25 -7.73
C THR A 97 11.02 27.27 -7.43
N PRO A 98 10.21 28.10 -8.09
CA PRO A 98 8.78 28.26 -7.74
C PRO A 98 7.97 26.96 -7.90
N LYS A 99 6.95 26.80 -7.03
CA LYS A 99 6.05 25.64 -6.92
C LYS A 99 5.42 25.25 -8.27
N VAL A 100 5.71 24.06 -8.75
CA VAL A 100 5.00 23.44 -9.88
C VAL A 100 3.80 22.66 -9.33
N LYS A 101 2.59 23.00 -9.78
CA LYS A 101 1.40 22.16 -9.54
C LYS A 101 1.28 21.21 -10.73
N CYS A 102 1.06 19.93 -10.51
CA CYS A 102 0.85 18.94 -11.56
C CYS A 102 -0.64 18.59 -11.68
N SER A 103 -1.44 19.59 -12.15
CA SER A 103 -2.91 19.45 -12.22
C SER A 103 -3.45 19.54 -13.66
N THR A 104 -2.60 19.88 -14.62
CA THR A 104 -2.96 20.00 -16.03
C THR A 104 -2.05 19.15 -16.91
N PRO A 105 -2.47 18.76 -18.13
CA PRO A 105 -1.62 18.00 -19.06
C PRO A 105 -0.27 18.66 -19.34
N LYS A 106 -0.22 19.99 -19.41
CA LYS A 106 1.03 20.74 -19.59
C LYS A 106 1.95 20.56 -18.38
N GLN A 107 1.42 20.70 -17.17
CA GLN A 107 2.19 20.54 -15.93
C GLN A 107 2.64 19.09 -15.73
N GLU A 108 1.89 18.11 -16.22
CA GLU A 108 2.34 16.72 -16.26
C GLU A 108 3.53 16.53 -17.20
N ALA A 109 3.49 17.14 -18.38
CA ALA A 109 4.61 17.11 -19.32
C ALA A 109 5.86 17.78 -18.73
N ASP A 110 5.70 18.95 -18.09
CA ASP A 110 6.78 19.66 -17.41
C ASP A 110 7.36 18.82 -16.24
N ALA A 111 6.50 18.15 -15.47
CA ALA A 111 6.94 17.26 -14.38
C ALA A 111 7.74 16.07 -14.92
N ARG A 112 7.27 15.40 -15.98
CA ARG A 112 7.98 14.29 -16.64
C ARG A 112 9.34 14.75 -17.17
N GLU A 113 9.39 15.89 -17.83
CA GLU A 113 10.64 16.44 -18.36
C GLU A 113 11.63 16.75 -17.23
N SER A 114 11.16 17.34 -16.11
CA SER A 114 12.00 17.66 -14.96
C SER A 114 12.56 16.43 -14.24
N LEU A 115 11.91 15.27 -14.38
CA LEU A 115 12.32 14.00 -13.76
C LEU A 115 13.10 13.08 -14.72
N ARG A 116 13.12 13.36 -16.03
CA ARG A 116 13.71 12.49 -17.06
C ARG A 116 15.18 12.16 -16.83
N SER A 117 15.96 13.13 -16.36
CA SER A 117 17.39 12.95 -16.07
C SER A 117 17.68 12.70 -14.59
N ALA A 118 16.67 12.83 -13.72
CA ALA A 118 16.82 12.74 -12.28
C ALA A 118 17.05 11.30 -11.82
N THR A 119 17.89 11.13 -10.81
CA THR A 119 17.98 9.89 -10.04
C THR A 119 16.95 9.94 -8.92
N ILE A 120 16.00 9.00 -8.89
CA ILE A 120 14.90 9.00 -7.94
C ILE A 120 15.15 7.94 -6.85
N ALA A 121 15.13 8.32 -5.59
CA ALA A 121 15.14 7.37 -4.46
C ALA A 121 13.77 6.71 -4.34
N VAL A 122 13.73 5.37 -4.36
CA VAL A 122 12.50 4.59 -4.33
C VAL A 122 12.53 3.57 -3.19
N PRO A 123 11.37 3.23 -2.57
CA PRO A 123 11.31 2.36 -1.40
C PRO A 123 11.46 0.87 -1.72
N GLY A 124 11.31 0.49 -2.98
CA GLY A 124 11.42 -0.90 -3.44
C GLY A 124 10.81 -1.10 -4.81
N LYS A 125 11.39 -2.02 -5.59
CA LYS A 125 10.99 -2.29 -6.97
C LYS A 125 9.64 -3.00 -7.09
N MET A 126 9.20 -3.69 -6.05
CA MET A 126 7.94 -4.42 -6.04
C MET A 126 6.78 -3.59 -5.47
N THR A 127 7.03 -2.34 -5.06
CA THR A 127 5.95 -1.48 -4.54
C THR A 127 5.04 -1.01 -5.67
N SER A 128 3.75 -0.87 -5.39
CA SER A 128 2.79 -0.28 -6.34
C SER A 128 3.12 1.17 -6.67
N ALA A 129 3.75 1.88 -5.74
CA ALA A 129 4.24 3.23 -5.98
C ALA A 129 5.33 3.26 -7.06
N PHE A 130 6.27 2.30 -7.05
CA PHE A 130 7.29 2.16 -8.08
C PHE A 130 6.65 1.89 -9.45
N LEU A 131 5.71 0.95 -9.54
CA LEU A 131 4.98 0.67 -10.77
C LEU A 131 4.17 1.87 -11.26
N ALA A 132 3.49 2.59 -10.36
CA ALA A 132 2.76 3.81 -10.72
C ALA A 132 3.71 4.89 -11.27
N LEU A 133 4.93 5.01 -10.73
CA LEU A 133 5.94 5.91 -11.24
C LEU A 133 6.45 5.48 -12.62
N GLN A 134 6.64 4.17 -12.87
CA GLN A 134 6.97 3.65 -14.20
C GLN A 134 5.85 3.95 -15.21
N LEU A 135 4.59 3.74 -14.85
CA LEU A 135 3.44 4.06 -15.70
C LEU A 135 3.30 5.58 -15.96
N PHE A 136 3.75 6.41 -15.03
CA PHE A 136 3.79 7.86 -15.19
C PHE A 136 4.94 8.31 -16.07
N LEU A 137 6.17 7.87 -15.77
CA LEU A 137 7.42 8.46 -16.28
C LEU A 137 8.05 7.66 -17.44
N GLY A 138 7.77 6.36 -17.54
CA GLY A 138 8.51 5.41 -18.36
C GLY A 138 9.75 4.90 -17.63
N GLU A 139 10.82 4.64 -18.38
CA GLU A 139 12.12 4.30 -17.80
C GLU A 139 12.77 5.54 -17.15
N PHE A 140 13.37 5.35 -15.99
CA PHE A 140 14.04 6.39 -15.22
C PHE A 140 15.21 5.83 -14.40
N LYS A 141 16.13 6.70 -13.97
CA LYS A 141 17.22 6.34 -13.08
C LYS A 141 16.73 6.31 -11.64
N PHE A 142 17.11 5.30 -10.89
CA PHE A 142 16.71 5.20 -9.48
C PHE A 142 17.76 4.53 -8.60
N ILE A 143 17.66 4.79 -7.30
CA ILE A 143 18.32 4.04 -6.24
C ILE A 143 17.25 3.48 -5.29
N VAL A 144 17.44 2.25 -4.82
CA VAL A 144 16.57 1.66 -3.79
C VAL A 144 17.14 2.00 -2.43
N VAL A 145 16.32 2.56 -1.57
CA VAL A 145 16.67 2.86 -0.17
C VAL A 145 15.50 2.48 0.74
N PRO A 146 15.72 2.20 2.04
CA PRO A 146 14.63 2.00 2.99
C PRO A 146 13.62 3.16 2.90
N PHE A 147 12.32 2.84 3.01
CA PHE A 147 11.26 3.83 2.78
C PHE A 147 11.34 5.04 3.73
N ASP A 148 11.82 4.86 4.96
CA ASP A 148 12.07 5.90 5.96
C ASP A 148 13.34 6.73 5.68
N LYS A 149 14.17 6.34 4.71
CA LYS A 149 15.42 6.99 4.32
C LYS A 149 15.33 7.75 2.98
N ILE A 150 14.15 7.89 2.42
CA ILE A 150 13.96 8.60 1.15
C ILE A 150 14.33 10.09 1.29
N PHE A 151 13.86 10.77 2.35
CA PHE A 151 14.21 12.17 2.60
C PHE A 151 15.72 12.36 2.78
N ASP A 152 16.36 11.54 3.61
CA ASP A 152 17.82 11.56 3.84
C ASP A 152 18.60 11.40 2.52
N ALA A 153 18.13 10.53 1.61
CA ALA A 153 18.77 10.30 0.34
C ALA A 153 18.72 11.54 -0.57
N VAL A 154 17.62 12.28 -0.54
CA VAL A 154 17.47 13.52 -1.32
C VAL A 154 18.23 14.68 -0.66
N GLU A 155 18.15 14.83 0.65
CA GLU A 155 18.85 15.88 1.41
C GLU A 155 20.36 15.78 1.27
N SER A 156 20.90 14.56 1.29
CA SER A 156 22.34 14.30 1.10
C SER A 156 22.80 14.40 -0.34
N GLY A 157 21.89 14.60 -1.31
CA GLY A 157 22.23 14.66 -2.74
C GLY A 157 22.56 13.30 -3.38
N ARG A 158 22.29 12.18 -2.71
CA ARG A 158 22.39 10.83 -3.29
C ARG A 158 21.32 10.58 -4.35
N ALA A 159 20.21 11.27 -4.28
CA ALA A 159 19.14 11.29 -5.25
C ALA A 159 18.64 12.72 -5.48
N ASP A 160 18.14 12.99 -6.68
CA ASP A 160 17.59 14.30 -7.07
C ASP A 160 16.15 14.47 -6.63
N ALA A 161 15.42 13.35 -6.47
CA ALA A 161 14.03 13.29 -6.06
C ALA A 161 13.76 12.02 -5.25
N GLY A 162 12.65 11.98 -4.55
CA GLY A 162 12.24 10.83 -3.73
C GLY A 162 10.78 10.45 -3.93
N LEU A 163 10.49 9.14 -3.92
CA LEU A 163 9.14 8.57 -3.99
C LEU A 163 8.65 8.25 -2.58
N ILE A 164 7.71 9.03 -2.07
CA ILE A 164 7.19 8.93 -0.70
C ILE A 164 5.90 8.09 -0.68
N ILE A 165 5.87 7.06 0.17
CA ILE A 165 4.74 6.12 0.32
C ILE A 165 4.16 6.07 1.74
N HIS A 166 4.71 6.82 2.68
CA HIS A 166 4.37 6.82 4.10
C HIS A 166 3.84 8.18 4.55
N GLU A 167 3.66 8.38 5.84
CA GLU A 167 3.15 9.62 6.45
C GLU A 167 3.91 10.90 6.05
N GLY A 168 5.12 10.77 5.53
CA GLY A 168 5.87 11.87 4.91
C GLY A 168 5.09 12.59 3.81
N GLN A 169 4.08 11.95 3.21
CA GLN A 169 3.13 12.58 2.30
C GLN A 169 2.36 13.77 2.92
N LEU A 170 2.20 13.80 4.22
CA LEU A 170 1.55 14.90 4.95
C LEU A 170 2.55 15.93 5.50
N THR A 171 3.84 15.58 5.59
CA THR A 171 4.85 16.40 6.28
C THR A 171 5.95 16.95 5.38
N TYR A 172 6.13 16.45 4.16
CA TYR A 172 7.22 16.81 3.24
C TYR A 172 7.45 18.32 3.11
N ALA A 173 6.37 19.12 3.08
CA ALA A 173 6.47 20.56 2.91
C ALA A 173 7.10 21.27 4.13
N ARG A 174 6.97 20.68 5.34
CA ARG A 174 7.58 21.19 6.57
C ARG A 174 9.09 20.95 6.58
N SER A 175 9.53 19.90 5.88
CA SER A 175 10.95 19.54 5.73
C SER A 175 11.60 20.20 4.50
N GLY A 176 10.98 21.22 3.91
CA GLY A 176 11.55 21.96 2.78
C GLY A 176 11.45 21.27 1.42
N PHE A 177 10.69 20.18 1.32
CA PHE A 177 10.44 19.50 0.05
C PHE A 177 9.27 20.11 -0.71
N GLN A 178 9.29 19.96 -2.02
CA GLN A 178 8.20 20.32 -2.92
C GLN A 178 7.68 19.08 -3.63
N LYS A 179 6.37 18.99 -3.76
CA LYS A 179 5.69 17.97 -4.56
C LYS A 179 5.85 18.28 -6.04
N ILE A 180 6.39 17.33 -6.79
CA ILE A 180 6.48 17.37 -8.25
C ILE A 180 5.22 16.78 -8.86
N VAL A 181 4.83 15.59 -8.42
CA VAL A 181 3.62 14.89 -8.85
C VAL A 181 3.02 14.08 -7.70
N ASP A 182 1.71 14.00 -7.69
CA ASP A 182 0.92 13.04 -6.93
C ASP A 182 0.44 11.96 -7.90
N LEU A 183 0.92 10.74 -7.72
CA LEU A 183 0.64 9.63 -8.64
C LEU A 183 -0.82 9.16 -8.54
N GLY A 184 -1.46 9.31 -7.37
CA GLY A 184 -2.88 8.99 -7.23
C GLY A 184 -3.79 10.02 -7.90
N GLU A 185 -3.46 11.31 -7.78
CA GLU A 185 -4.15 12.38 -8.50
C GLU A 185 -4.01 12.21 -10.03
N TRP A 186 -2.80 11.91 -10.51
CA TRP A 186 -2.55 11.61 -11.91
C TRP A 186 -3.33 10.39 -12.41
N TRP A 187 -3.30 9.28 -11.65
CA TRP A 187 -3.97 8.04 -12.02
C TRP A 187 -5.49 8.22 -12.11
N LYS A 188 -6.07 8.91 -11.12
CA LYS A 188 -7.51 9.22 -11.10
C LYS A 188 -7.93 10.05 -12.31
N ARG A 189 -7.14 11.06 -12.72
CA ARG A 189 -7.43 11.84 -13.94
C ARG A 189 -7.32 10.99 -15.20
N LYS A 190 -6.31 10.09 -15.27
CA LYS A 190 -6.08 9.23 -16.43
C LYS A 190 -7.17 8.16 -16.61
N THR A 191 -7.65 7.57 -15.54
CA THR A 191 -8.47 6.35 -15.58
C THR A 191 -9.87 6.50 -15.02
N GLY A 192 -10.12 7.52 -14.20
CA GLY A 192 -11.35 7.65 -13.41
C GLY A 192 -11.40 6.74 -12.17
N LEU A 193 -10.41 5.85 -11.99
CA LEU A 193 -10.36 4.85 -10.93
C LEU A 193 -9.41 5.27 -9.79
N PRO A 194 -9.59 4.74 -8.56
CA PRO A 194 -8.59 4.91 -7.51
C PRO A 194 -7.27 4.22 -7.88
N LEU A 195 -6.15 4.68 -7.34
CA LEU A 195 -4.85 4.02 -7.49
C LEU A 195 -4.73 2.89 -6.47
N PRO A 196 -4.67 1.61 -6.88
CA PRO A 196 -4.51 0.51 -5.95
C PRO A 196 -3.05 0.41 -5.50
N LEU A 197 -2.81 0.52 -4.20
CA LEU A 197 -1.48 0.53 -3.62
C LEU A 197 -1.16 -0.77 -2.89
N GLY A 198 -1.95 -1.11 -1.89
CA GLY A 198 -1.81 -2.32 -1.09
C GLY A 198 -3.09 -3.13 -1.05
N GLY A 199 -2.95 -4.39 -0.71
CA GLY A 199 -4.05 -5.29 -0.43
C GLY A 199 -3.58 -6.43 0.47
N ASN A 200 -4.50 -7.20 1.00
CA ASN A 200 -4.19 -8.38 1.78
C ASN A 200 -4.45 -9.64 0.95
N VAL A 201 -3.58 -10.62 1.10
CA VAL A 201 -3.66 -11.91 0.41
C VAL A 201 -3.68 -13.06 1.39
N VAL A 202 -4.33 -14.14 1.01
CA VAL A 202 -4.32 -15.41 1.72
C VAL A 202 -3.76 -16.51 0.82
N ARG A 203 -2.98 -17.43 1.40
CA ARG A 203 -2.34 -18.52 0.65
C ARG A 203 -3.37 -19.52 0.15
N LYS A 204 -3.27 -19.93 -1.11
CA LYS A 204 -4.23 -20.78 -1.81
C LYS A 204 -4.27 -22.24 -1.33
N ASP A 205 -3.23 -22.71 -0.64
CA ASP A 205 -3.21 -24.05 -0.04
C ASP A 205 -4.04 -24.15 1.25
N ILE A 206 -4.50 -23.03 1.80
CA ILE A 206 -5.46 -22.98 2.89
C ILE A 206 -6.85 -23.37 2.33
N PRO A 207 -7.62 -24.25 3.00
CA PRO A 207 -8.93 -24.67 2.51
C PRO A 207 -9.88 -23.48 2.25
N PRO A 208 -10.66 -23.47 1.16
CA PRO A 208 -11.54 -22.34 0.81
C PRO A 208 -12.50 -21.88 1.93
N PRO A 209 -13.11 -22.78 2.74
CA PRO A 209 -13.92 -22.32 3.88
C PRO A 209 -13.12 -21.49 4.89
N VAL A 210 -11.87 -21.88 5.16
CA VAL A 210 -10.98 -21.18 6.09
C VAL A 210 -10.51 -19.85 5.49
N GLN A 211 -10.25 -19.79 4.17
CA GLN A 211 -9.95 -18.52 3.50
C GLN A 211 -11.12 -17.52 3.65
N ARG A 212 -12.38 -17.99 3.54
CA ARG A 212 -13.57 -17.14 3.75
C ARG A 212 -13.67 -16.66 5.19
N ASP A 213 -13.46 -17.56 6.18
CA ASP A 213 -13.42 -17.17 7.59
C ASP A 213 -12.38 -16.08 7.86
N ILE A 214 -11.16 -16.26 7.32
CA ILE A 214 -10.08 -15.26 7.43
C ILE A 214 -10.50 -13.93 6.80
N SER A 215 -11.12 -13.97 5.62
CA SER A 215 -11.61 -12.77 4.93
C SER A 215 -12.66 -12.02 5.77
N GLU A 216 -13.58 -12.74 6.37
CA GLU A 216 -14.62 -12.14 7.23
C GLU A 216 -14.01 -11.58 8.53
N ILE A 217 -13.07 -12.29 9.17
CA ILE A 217 -12.36 -11.79 10.36
C ILE A 217 -11.62 -10.49 10.06
N VAL A 218 -10.92 -10.41 8.92
CA VAL A 218 -10.23 -9.17 8.52
C VAL A 218 -11.22 -8.04 8.30
N ARG A 219 -12.34 -8.29 7.62
CA ARG A 219 -13.41 -7.31 7.42
C ARG A 219 -14.02 -6.84 8.73
N GLU A 220 -14.34 -7.76 9.63
CA GLU A 220 -14.86 -7.46 10.97
C GLU A 220 -13.87 -6.63 11.78
N SER A 221 -12.55 -6.88 11.65
CA SER A 221 -11.51 -6.07 12.30
C SER A 221 -11.49 -4.64 11.77
N ILE A 222 -11.61 -4.46 10.45
CA ILE A 222 -11.71 -3.13 9.83
C ILE A 222 -12.96 -2.40 10.30
N ASP A 223 -14.12 -3.06 10.27
CA ASP A 223 -15.40 -2.48 10.72
C ASP A 223 -15.37 -2.11 12.20
N TYR A 224 -14.74 -2.94 13.04
CA TYR A 224 -14.52 -2.63 14.46
C TYR A 224 -13.68 -1.37 14.61
N GLY A 225 -12.54 -1.28 13.91
CA GLY A 225 -11.66 -0.10 13.94
C GLY A 225 -12.40 1.18 13.50
N LEU A 226 -13.20 1.10 12.43
CA LEU A 226 -13.99 2.24 11.94
C LEU A 226 -15.07 2.68 12.93
N THR A 227 -15.70 1.73 13.63
CA THR A 227 -16.75 2.00 14.63
C THR A 227 -16.17 2.50 15.96
N HIS A 228 -14.98 2.00 16.36
CA HIS A 228 -14.27 2.35 17.60
C HIS A 228 -13.00 3.16 17.28
N ARG A 229 -13.17 4.19 16.43
CA ARG A 229 -12.07 4.91 15.79
C ARG A 229 -11.04 5.45 16.78
N ASP A 230 -11.47 6.02 17.90
CA ASP A 230 -10.56 6.61 18.88
C ASP A 230 -9.65 5.55 19.55
N GLU A 231 -10.20 4.37 19.85
CA GLU A 231 -9.42 3.24 20.37
C GLU A 231 -8.40 2.75 19.35
N ALA A 232 -8.84 2.53 18.10
CA ALA A 232 -8.01 1.99 17.03
C ALA A 232 -6.90 2.99 16.64
N VAL A 233 -7.20 4.30 16.58
CA VAL A 233 -6.19 5.36 16.38
C VAL A 233 -5.22 5.39 17.55
N GLY A 234 -5.72 5.30 18.79
CA GLY A 234 -4.87 5.25 20.00
C GLY A 234 -3.87 4.10 19.96
N TYR A 235 -4.31 2.91 19.52
CA TYR A 235 -3.43 1.76 19.31
C TYR A 235 -2.41 2.02 18.20
N SER A 236 -2.84 2.61 17.10
CA SER A 236 -2.00 2.86 15.92
C SER A 236 -0.92 3.93 16.16
N LEU A 237 -1.07 4.78 17.21
CA LEU A 237 -0.06 5.77 17.56
C LEU A 237 1.30 5.17 17.93
N ALA A 238 1.32 3.93 18.44
CA ALA A 238 2.58 3.23 18.71
C ALA A 238 3.41 2.97 17.44
N TYR A 239 2.77 3.06 16.26
CA TYR A 239 3.35 2.85 14.93
C TYR A 239 3.47 4.15 14.11
N ALA A 240 2.97 5.25 14.65
CA ALA A 240 2.94 6.57 13.99
C ALA A 240 4.22 7.35 14.30
N ARG A 241 5.25 7.16 13.47
CA ARG A 241 6.55 7.85 13.61
C ARG A 241 6.35 9.35 13.53
N ASP A 242 6.80 10.08 14.55
CA ASP A 242 6.80 11.56 14.61
C ASP A 242 5.45 12.24 14.32
N MET A 243 4.33 11.50 14.44
CA MET A 243 2.97 12.02 14.26
C MET A 243 2.24 12.16 15.60
N ASN A 244 1.50 13.26 15.75
CA ASN A 244 0.49 13.35 16.80
C ASN A 244 -0.80 12.61 16.37
N ALA A 245 -1.72 12.40 17.32
CA ALA A 245 -2.98 11.68 17.07
C ALA A 245 -3.81 12.26 15.93
N GLN A 246 -3.84 13.58 15.75
CA GLN A 246 -4.58 14.23 14.69
C GLN A 246 -3.99 13.91 13.31
N LEU A 247 -2.67 13.94 13.18
CA LEU A 247 -2.00 13.64 11.92
C LEU A 247 -2.09 12.15 11.58
N ALA A 248 -1.93 11.27 12.58
CA ALA A 248 -2.12 9.83 12.43
C ALA A 248 -3.56 9.50 12.00
N SER A 249 -4.57 10.07 12.65
CA SER A 249 -5.97 9.90 12.26
C SER A 249 -6.25 10.39 10.84
N LYS A 250 -5.60 11.48 10.40
CA LYS A 250 -5.70 11.97 9.03
C LYS A 250 -5.06 10.98 8.04
N PHE A 251 -3.87 10.49 8.33
CA PHE A 251 -3.18 9.52 7.48
C PHE A 251 -3.97 8.21 7.37
N ILE A 252 -4.43 7.67 8.50
CA ILE A 252 -5.30 6.50 8.54
C ILE A 252 -6.55 6.73 7.65
N GLY A 253 -7.22 7.89 7.78
CA GLY A 253 -8.41 8.20 6.99
C GLY A 253 -8.17 8.37 5.48
N MET A 254 -6.93 8.53 5.04
CA MET A 254 -6.59 8.49 3.62
C MET A 254 -6.62 7.05 3.09
N TYR A 255 -6.10 6.09 3.83
CA TYR A 255 -5.87 4.74 3.34
C TYR A 255 -6.83 3.69 3.92
N VAL A 256 -7.50 3.98 5.04
CA VAL A 256 -8.59 3.18 5.59
C VAL A 256 -9.92 3.87 5.29
N ASN A 257 -10.57 3.44 4.23
CA ASN A 257 -11.77 4.03 3.65
C ASN A 257 -12.76 2.95 3.16
N GLU A 258 -13.79 3.30 2.40
CA GLU A 258 -14.78 2.35 1.90
C GLU A 258 -14.16 1.21 1.05
N PHE A 259 -13.09 1.49 0.28
CA PHE A 259 -12.37 0.44 -0.45
C PHE A 259 -11.62 -0.52 0.47
N THR A 260 -11.26 -0.07 1.68
CA THR A 260 -10.67 -0.96 2.69
C THR A 260 -11.70 -1.92 3.26
N ARG A 261 -12.95 -1.47 3.46
CA ARG A 261 -14.04 -2.35 3.93
C ARG A 261 -14.41 -3.39 2.89
N ASP A 262 -14.54 -2.97 1.64
CA ASP A 262 -14.86 -3.81 0.50
C ASP A 262 -14.33 -3.14 -0.77
N TYR A 263 -13.61 -3.88 -1.59
CA TYR A 263 -13.11 -3.35 -2.86
C TYR A 263 -14.26 -2.96 -3.79
N GLY A 264 -15.39 -3.63 -3.71
CA GLY A 264 -16.51 -3.47 -4.63
C GLY A 264 -16.08 -3.65 -6.09
N GLU A 265 -16.98 -3.43 -7.01
CA GLU A 265 -16.66 -3.52 -8.44
C GLU A 265 -15.61 -2.48 -8.87
N THR A 266 -15.64 -1.28 -8.30
CA THR A 266 -14.71 -0.19 -8.64
C THR A 266 -13.29 -0.52 -8.20
N GLY A 267 -13.07 -1.03 -6.99
CA GLY A 267 -11.75 -1.41 -6.51
C GLY A 267 -11.19 -2.62 -7.24
N ARG A 268 -12.03 -3.64 -7.50
CA ARG A 268 -11.65 -4.81 -8.30
C ARG A 268 -11.27 -4.39 -9.75
N ALA A 269 -12.03 -3.46 -10.35
CA ALA A 269 -11.72 -2.91 -11.67
C ALA A 269 -10.41 -2.10 -11.65
N ALA A 270 -10.15 -1.33 -10.59
CA ALA A 270 -8.92 -0.56 -10.42
C ALA A 270 -7.69 -1.47 -10.38
N ILE A 271 -7.72 -2.57 -9.62
CA ILE A 271 -6.64 -3.56 -9.54
C ILE A 271 -6.38 -4.18 -10.92
N ARG A 272 -7.44 -4.66 -11.59
CA ARG A 272 -7.30 -5.25 -12.94
C ARG A 272 -6.73 -4.25 -13.92
N LYS A 273 -7.21 -3.02 -13.92
CA LYS A 273 -6.74 -1.94 -14.81
C LYS A 273 -5.26 -1.63 -14.57
N PHE A 274 -4.84 -1.51 -13.30
CA PHE A 274 -3.47 -1.18 -12.95
C PHE A 274 -2.47 -2.25 -13.42
N LEU A 275 -2.81 -3.53 -13.19
CA LEU A 275 -1.97 -4.65 -13.60
C LEU A 275 -1.99 -4.85 -15.13
N THR A 276 -3.14 -4.63 -15.78
CA THR A 276 -3.25 -4.69 -17.25
C THR A 276 -2.41 -3.58 -17.89
N ASP A 277 -2.49 -2.33 -17.40
CA ASP A 277 -1.67 -1.25 -17.93
C ASP A 277 -0.17 -1.53 -17.74
N ALA A 278 0.21 -2.13 -16.62
CA ALA A 278 1.59 -2.51 -16.36
C ALA A 278 2.09 -3.57 -17.37
N ARG A 279 1.28 -4.59 -17.63
CA ARG A 279 1.60 -5.62 -18.63
C ARG A 279 1.67 -5.02 -20.04
N ASP A 280 0.70 -4.23 -20.44
CA ASP A 280 0.59 -3.66 -21.79
C ASP A 280 1.73 -2.65 -22.08
N ASN A 281 2.35 -2.08 -21.03
CA ASN A 281 3.55 -1.25 -21.13
C ASN A 281 4.86 -2.04 -20.90
N GLY A 282 4.81 -3.37 -20.75
CA GLY A 282 6.01 -4.21 -20.62
C GLY A 282 6.71 -4.16 -19.26
N TYR A 283 6.04 -3.68 -18.21
CA TYR A 283 6.58 -3.68 -16.84
C TYR A 283 6.31 -4.98 -16.09
N ILE A 284 5.37 -5.78 -16.57
CA ILE A 284 5.04 -7.11 -16.06
C ILE A 284 4.97 -8.07 -17.26
N ASP A 285 5.80 -9.10 -17.25
CA ASP A 285 5.90 -10.06 -18.37
C ASP A 285 4.98 -11.28 -18.24
N LEU A 286 4.25 -11.38 -17.10
CA LEU A 286 3.43 -12.55 -16.77
C LEU A 286 1.95 -12.31 -17.10
N PRO A 287 1.21 -13.34 -17.57
CA PRO A 287 -0.24 -13.29 -17.57
C PRO A 287 -0.74 -13.25 -16.13
N ILE A 288 -1.61 -12.28 -15.81
CA ILE A 288 -2.11 -12.09 -14.45
C ILE A 288 -3.60 -12.42 -14.43
N GLU A 289 -3.95 -13.47 -13.70
CA GLU A 289 -5.32 -13.74 -13.32
C GLU A 289 -5.53 -13.21 -11.89
N VAL A 290 -6.40 -12.20 -11.77
CA VAL A 290 -6.70 -11.59 -10.47
C VAL A 290 -7.84 -12.37 -9.83
N GLU A 291 -7.48 -13.18 -8.83
CA GLU A 291 -8.40 -14.01 -8.05
C GLU A 291 -8.67 -13.37 -6.69
N PHE A 292 -9.94 -13.34 -6.31
CA PHE A 292 -10.38 -12.89 -4.99
C PHE A 292 -10.99 -14.06 -4.23
N VAL A 293 -10.88 -14.01 -2.90
CA VAL A 293 -11.65 -14.91 -2.02
C VAL A 293 -13.11 -14.46 -2.06
N ASP A 294 -14.00 -15.34 -2.50
CA ASP A 294 -15.45 -15.13 -2.60
C ASP A 294 -16.22 -15.95 -1.55
#